data_fe600198cc04fb6afb14adfc10871617
#
_entry.id   fe600198cc04fb6afb14adfc10871617
#
_cell.length_a   1.000
_cell.length_b   1.000
_cell.length_c   1.000
_cell.angle_alpha   90.00
_cell.angle_beta   90.00
_cell.angle_gamma   90.00
#
_symmetry.space_group_name_H-M   'P 1'
#
loop_
_entity.id
_entity.type
_entity.pdbx_description
1 polymer ?
#
loop_
_entity_poly.entity_id
_entity_poly.type
_entity_poly.pdbx_seq_one_letter_code
_entity_poly.pdbx_strand_id
1 'polypeptide(L)'
;STLMRSSAASDVYKRQFQSQESLNVYSYATDDYFAFLEDNSGSNFSRDKMCLGVGRFPIRTVTEATQMVDKTISYMENKDSGSWKNNVTFVADDGNNEDSFTTNHMKQADQLAEAIEEMQPGFLVNKVYFDAYKRSSLGTYPDVHNEIEKLLKSGQLLINYTGHGSTTHWADESVWTQTDINNSSYKHLPVWVTATCDFTRFDDLNTSAGEDVFLNKSSGGIALFT
;
A
#
# COMPACT_ATOMS: atom_id res chain seq x y z
N SER A 1 -17.41 -6.79 25.77
CA SER A 1 -18.47 -6.13 24.99
C SER A 1 -17.79 -5.27 23.93
N THR A 2 -17.90 -5.68 22.69
CA THR A 2 -17.31 -5.01 21.51
C THR A 2 -18.02 -3.66 21.32
N LEU A 3 -17.36 -2.57 21.68
CA LEU A 3 -17.85 -1.24 21.39
C LEU A 3 -17.61 -0.95 19.90
N MET A 4 -18.65 -1.15 19.09
CA MET A 4 -18.71 -0.54 17.78
C MET A 4 -18.94 0.96 17.99
N ARG A 5 -17.92 1.79 17.81
CA ARG A 5 -18.09 3.24 17.76
C ARG A 5 -18.36 3.66 16.33
N SER A 6 -19.52 4.23 16.08
CA SER A 6 -19.78 5.01 14.87
C SER A 6 -19.17 6.39 15.04
N SER A 7 -18.41 6.87 14.06
CA SER A 7 -18.11 8.29 13.99
C SER A 7 -19.42 9.03 13.67
N ALA A 8 -19.80 9.98 14.50
CA ALA A 8 -21.08 10.68 14.43
C ALA A 8 -21.22 11.66 13.24
N ALA A 9 -20.32 11.59 12.25
CA ALA A 9 -20.23 12.59 11.18
C ALA A 9 -20.55 12.09 9.77
N SER A 10 -20.79 10.79 9.57
CA SER A 10 -21.26 10.31 8.27
C SER A 10 -22.26 9.16 8.44
N ASP A 11 -23.33 9.18 7.68
CA ASP A 11 -24.33 8.10 7.59
C ASP A 11 -23.77 6.80 7.00
N VAL A 12 -22.45 6.74 6.76
CA VAL A 12 -21.75 5.58 6.23
C VAL A 12 -21.08 4.83 7.38
N TYR A 13 -21.73 3.79 7.85
CA TYR A 13 -21.16 2.85 8.81
C TYR A 13 -20.06 2.03 8.16
N LYS A 14 -18.80 2.32 8.48
CA LYS A 14 -17.70 1.40 8.21
C LYS A 14 -17.64 0.37 9.35
N ARG A 15 -17.90 -0.89 9.03
CA ARG A 15 -17.65 -1.98 9.99
C ARG A 15 -16.15 -2.11 10.14
N GLN A 16 -15.66 -2.00 11.37
CA GLN A 16 -14.25 -2.11 11.70
C GLN A 16 -14.09 -2.62 13.12
N PHE A 17 -12.99 -3.27 13.38
CA PHE A 17 -12.55 -3.58 14.72
C PHE A 17 -11.46 -2.58 15.12
N GLN A 18 -11.54 -2.08 16.36
CA GLN A 18 -10.51 -1.19 16.94
C GLN A 18 -9.99 -1.79 18.21
N SER A 19 -8.66 -1.79 18.39
CA SER A 19 -8.03 -2.36 19.56
C SER A 19 -8.32 -1.57 20.83
N GLN A 20 -8.27 -0.23 20.78
CA GLN A 20 -8.59 0.69 21.91
C GLN A 20 -9.18 2.01 21.43
N GLU A 21 -8.34 2.94 20.97
CA GLU A 21 -8.71 4.27 20.47
C GLU A 21 -8.08 4.51 19.11
N SER A 22 -8.87 4.86 18.11
CA SER A 22 -8.45 4.98 16.70
C SER A 22 -7.39 6.06 16.43
N LEU A 23 -7.23 7.03 17.33
CA LEU A 23 -6.27 8.13 17.18
C LEU A 23 -4.96 7.92 17.94
N ASN A 24 -4.79 6.79 18.59
CA ASN A 24 -3.58 6.48 19.34
C ASN A 24 -2.64 5.64 18.45
N VAL A 25 -1.34 5.97 18.41
CA VAL A 25 -0.33 5.22 17.63
C VAL A 25 -0.20 3.74 18.03
N TYR A 26 -0.66 3.37 19.23
CA TYR A 26 -0.71 1.99 19.71
C TYR A 26 -2.07 1.31 19.51
N SER A 27 -3.01 2.00 18.90
CA SER A 27 -4.35 1.51 18.60
C SER A 27 -4.57 1.60 17.10
N TYR A 28 -5.13 0.58 16.51
CA TYR A 28 -5.36 0.51 15.08
C TYR A 28 -6.71 -0.13 14.77
N ALA A 29 -7.28 0.26 13.68
CA ALA A 29 -8.39 -0.43 13.05
C ALA A 29 -7.83 -1.58 12.22
N THR A 30 -8.43 -2.76 12.32
CA THR A 30 -8.01 -3.93 11.54
C THR A 30 -9.20 -4.75 11.08
N ASP A 31 -9.06 -5.37 9.93
CA ASP A 31 -10.03 -6.32 9.39
C ASP A 31 -9.69 -7.78 9.77
N ASP A 32 -8.52 -8.05 10.28
CA ASP A 32 -8.07 -9.37 10.69
C ASP A 32 -9.02 -10.02 11.68
N TYR A 33 -9.67 -9.21 12.54
CA TYR A 33 -10.69 -9.68 13.49
C TYR A 33 -11.78 -10.53 12.82
N PHE A 34 -12.17 -10.20 11.61
CA PHE A 34 -13.22 -10.92 10.88
C PHE A 34 -12.75 -12.27 10.30
N ALA A 35 -11.47 -12.55 10.39
CA ALA A 35 -10.86 -13.81 9.96
C ALA A 35 -10.63 -14.82 11.10
N PHE A 36 -10.82 -14.42 12.35
CA PHE A 36 -10.72 -15.29 13.51
C PHE A 36 -12.04 -16.03 13.74
N LEU A 37 -12.15 -17.23 13.19
CA LEU A 37 -13.40 -18.02 13.20
C LEU A 37 -13.40 -19.17 14.20
N GLU A 38 -12.27 -19.44 14.86
CA GLU A 38 -12.17 -20.47 15.89
C GLU A 38 -12.78 -20.00 17.21
N ASP A 39 -13.34 -20.93 17.99
CA ASP A 39 -13.87 -20.64 19.32
C ASP A 39 -12.78 -20.03 20.22
N ASN A 40 -13.12 -18.90 20.87
CA ASN A 40 -12.22 -18.13 21.74
C ASN A 40 -11.03 -17.45 21.03
N SER A 41 -11.02 -17.36 19.71
CA SER A 41 -10.05 -16.56 18.95
C SER A 41 -10.49 -15.09 18.84
N GLY A 42 -9.59 -14.21 18.38
CA GLY A 42 -9.82 -12.77 18.20
C GLY A 42 -9.57 -11.93 19.47
N SER A 43 -9.07 -12.51 20.54
CA SER A 43 -8.66 -11.79 21.75
C SER A 43 -7.15 -11.51 21.81
N ASN A 44 -6.35 -12.21 21.03
CA ASN A 44 -4.90 -12.06 20.97
C ASN A 44 -4.38 -12.19 19.53
N PHE A 45 -4.37 -11.09 18.79
CA PHE A 45 -3.98 -11.03 17.37
C PHE A 45 -2.56 -11.52 17.09
N SER A 46 -1.67 -11.51 18.06
CA SER A 46 -0.31 -12.02 17.86
C SER A 46 -0.19 -13.55 17.95
N ARG A 47 -1.20 -14.23 18.46
CA ARG A 47 -1.21 -15.69 18.68
C ARG A 47 -2.30 -16.40 17.91
N ASP A 48 -3.45 -15.75 17.77
CA ASP A 48 -4.60 -16.33 17.10
C ASP A 48 -4.33 -16.40 15.58
N LYS A 49 -4.76 -17.47 14.95
CA LYS A 49 -4.55 -17.68 13.53
C LYS A 49 -5.79 -17.26 12.74
N MET A 50 -5.59 -16.50 11.70
CA MET A 50 -6.64 -16.22 10.74
C MET A 50 -7.02 -17.49 9.97
N CYS A 51 -8.30 -17.77 9.85
CA CYS A 51 -8.84 -18.92 9.14
C CYS A 51 -8.98 -18.67 7.63
N LEU A 52 -8.96 -17.40 7.22
CA LEU A 52 -9.08 -16.96 5.83
C LEU A 52 -8.42 -15.60 5.64
N GLY A 53 -8.13 -15.24 4.39
CA GLY A 53 -7.70 -13.89 4.03
C GLY A 53 -8.89 -12.93 4.04
N VAL A 54 -8.69 -11.73 4.54
CA VAL A 54 -9.67 -10.64 4.55
C VAL A 54 -9.10 -9.45 3.80
N GLY A 55 -9.91 -8.83 2.96
CA GLY A 55 -9.58 -7.58 2.29
C GLY A 55 -10.75 -6.62 2.34
N ARG A 56 -10.46 -5.34 2.38
CA ARG A 56 -11.44 -4.27 2.41
C ARG A 56 -11.50 -3.55 1.07
N PHE A 57 -12.72 -3.31 0.59
CA PHE A 57 -12.98 -2.27 -0.40
C PHE A 57 -13.32 -0.98 0.38
N PRO A 58 -12.42 0.01 0.47
CA PRO A 58 -12.63 1.22 1.27
C PRO A 58 -13.58 2.21 0.56
N ILE A 59 -14.67 1.70 0.03
CA ILE A 59 -15.67 2.44 -0.74
C ILE A 59 -16.59 3.24 0.17
N ARG A 60 -17.06 4.37 -0.34
CA ARG A 60 -17.97 5.28 0.37
C ARG A 60 -19.28 5.50 -0.38
N THR A 61 -19.30 5.19 -1.67
CA THR A 61 -20.46 5.42 -2.56
C THR A 61 -20.77 4.18 -3.39
N VAL A 62 -22.02 4.08 -3.87
CA VAL A 62 -22.44 3.02 -4.80
C VAL A 62 -21.64 3.09 -6.11
N THR A 63 -21.29 4.28 -6.55
CA THR A 63 -20.48 4.47 -7.76
C THR A 63 -19.08 3.87 -7.58
N GLU A 64 -18.41 4.14 -6.46
CA GLU A 64 -17.12 3.52 -6.14
C GLU A 64 -17.24 2.00 -6.05
N ALA A 65 -18.30 1.50 -5.39
CA ALA A 65 -18.55 0.07 -5.30
C ALA A 65 -18.60 -0.59 -6.69
N THR A 66 -19.38 -0.02 -7.59
CA THR A 66 -19.50 -0.53 -8.96
C THR A 66 -18.15 -0.50 -9.69
N GLN A 67 -17.46 0.63 -9.63
CA GLN A 67 -16.15 0.81 -10.28
C GLN A 67 -15.10 -0.18 -9.78
N MET A 68 -15.06 -0.43 -8.46
CA MET A 68 -14.07 -1.34 -7.88
C MET A 68 -14.37 -2.80 -8.16
N VAL A 69 -15.65 -3.17 -8.18
CA VAL A 69 -16.07 -4.51 -8.60
C VAL A 69 -15.73 -4.74 -10.07
N ASP A 70 -16.06 -3.81 -10.96
CA ASP A 70 -15.75 -3.90 -12.39
C ASP A 70 -14.24 -3.97 -12.64
N LYS A 71 -13.45 -3.15 -11.95
CA LYS A 71 -11.98 -3.17 -11.99
C LYS A 71 -11.44 -4.53 -11.60
N THR A 72 -11.94 -5.09 -10.49
CA THR A 72 -11.51 -6.39 -9.97
C THR A 72 -11.87 -7.53 -10.95
N ILE A 73 -13.10 -7.55 -11.46
CA ILE A 73 -13.54 -8.55 -12.43
C ILE A 73 -12.69 -8.46 -13.71
N SER A 74 -12.49 -7.24 -14.23
CA SER A 74 -11.65 -7.02 -15.42
C SER A 74 -10.23 -7.53 -15.26
N TYR A 75 -9.64 -7.31 -14.07
CA TYR A 75 -8.32 -7.84 -13.76
C TYR A 75 -8.30 -9.38 -13.69
N MET A 76 -9.29 -9.97 -13.04
CA MET A 76 -9.43 -11.43 -12.91
C MET A 76 -9.65 -12.14 -14.25
N GLU A 77 -10.35 -11.51 -15.20
CA GLU A 77 -10.51 -12.02 -16.55
C GLU A 77 -9.19 -12.15 -17.33
N ASN A 78 -8.15 -11.51 -16.83
CA ASN A 78 -6.77 -11.62 -17.33
C ASN A 78 -6.60 -11.37 -18.84
N LYS A 79 -7.46 -10.51 -19.43
CA LYS A 79 -7.43 -10.19 -20.86
C LYS A 79 -6.14 -9.47 -21.28
N ASP A 80 -5.46 -8.86 -20.32
CA ASP A 80 -4.25 -8.07 -20.50
C ASP A 80 -3.00 -8.78 -19.95
N SER A 81 -2.90 -10.08 -20.19
CA SER A 81 -1.68 -10.82 -19.84
C SER A 81 -0.49 -10.38 -20.71
N GLY A 82 0.69 -10.33 -20.10
CA GLY A 82 1.90 -9.93 -20.80
C GLY A 82 3.14 -9.98 -19.91
N SER A 83 4.29 -9.66 -20.46
CA SER A 83 5.58 -9.67 -19.77
C SER A 83 5.65 -8.75 -18.56
N TRP A 84 4.79 -7.74 -18.48
CA TRP A 84 4.68 -6.85 -17.33
C TRP A 84 4.41 -7.59 -16.01
N LYS A 85 3.80 -8.79 -16.09
CA LYS A 85 3.58 -9.65 -14.92
C LYS A 85 4.84 -10.30 -14.38
N ASN A 86 5.97 -10.14 -15.04
CA ASN A 86 7.26 -10.55 -14.55
C ASN A 86 8.06 -9.41 -13.93
N ASN A 87 7.54 -8.18 -13.97
CA ASN A 87 8.22 -7.00 -13.43
C ASN A 87 7.83 -6.82 -11.96
N VAL A 88 8.81 -6.77 -11.09
CA VAL A 88 8.65 -6.49 -9.65
C VAL A 88 9.59 -5.34 -9.28
N THR A 89 9.07 -4.35 -8.58
CA THR A 89 9.86 -3.16 -8.19
C THR A 89 9.93 -3.03 -6.68
N PHE A 90 11.16 -2.84 -6.18
CA PHE A 90 11.42 -2.50 -4.79
C PHE A 90 11.90 -1.06 -4.69
N VAL A 91 11.18 -0.28 -3.92
CA VAL A 91 11.46 1.13 -3.64
C VAL A 91 11.85 1.26 -2.17
N ALA A 92 12.93 1.96 -1.88
CA ALA A 92 13.36 2.20 -0.50
C ALA A 92 13.72 3.65 -0.26
N ASP A 93 13.25 4.14 0.87
CA ASP A 93 13.58 5.44 1.42
C ASP A 93 15.07 5.56 1.73
N ASP A 94 15.56 6.79 1.85
CA ASP A 94 16.97 7.07 2.11
C ASP A 94 17.38 6.87 3.58
N GLY A 95 18.68 6.79 3.77
CA GLY A 95 19.32 6.75 5.08
C GLY A 95 19.94 8.08 5.50
N ASN A 96 19.47 9.20 5.00
CA ASN A 96 20.10 10.51 5.11
C ASN A 96 20.20 11.10 6.52
N ASN A 97 19.46 10.58 7.46
CA ASN A 97 19.68 10.92 8.85
C ASN A 97 20.57 9.85 9.45
N GLU A 98 21.69 10.20 10.04
CA GLU A 98 22.69 9.34 10.68
C GLU A 98 22.08 8.34 11.72
N ASP A 99 20.79 8.19 11.73
CA ASP A 99 20.06 7.28 12.58
C ASP A 99 20.18 5.87 12.00
N SER A 100 20.75 4.95 12.77
CA SER A 100 20.92 3.54 12.39
C SER A 100 19.62 2.83 11.98
N PHE A 101 18.49 3.46 12.19
CA PHE A 101 17.16 2.96 11.82
C PHE A 101 16.84 3.22 10.35
N THR A 102 17.23 4.37 9.80
CA THR A 102 16.91 4.77 8.42
C THR A 102 17.74 4.03 7.38
N THR A 103 18.98 3.65 7.70
CA THR A 103 19.82 2.80 6.82
C THR A 103 19.26 1.39 6.62
N ASN A 104 18.26 1.00 7.39
CA ASN A 104 17.66 -0.31 7.29
C ASN A 104 16.63 -0.44 6.15
N HIS A 105 16.02 0.66 5.68
CA HIS A 105 14.99 0.61 4.65
C HIS A 105 15.52 0.01 3.35
N MET A 106 16.61 0.56 2.83
CA MET A 106 17.26 0.04 1.63
C MET A 106 17.72 -1.41 1.84
N LYS A 107 18.35 -1.71 2.97
CA LYS A 107 18.82 -3.07 3.28
C LYS A 107 17.68 -4.08 3.35
N GLN A 108 16.55 -3.71 3.96
CA GLN A 108 15.38 -4.58 4.05
C GLN A 108 14.75 -4.80 2.68
N ALA A 109 14.60 -3.75 1.89
CA ALA A 109 14.09 -3.85 0.53
C ALA A 109 15.01 -4.69 -0.36
N ASP A 110 16.34 -4.54 -0.22
CA ASP A 110 17.32 -5.28 -0.98
C ASP A 110 17.32 -6.78 -0.63
N GLN A 111 17.20 -7.13 0.65
CA GLN A 111 17.06 -8.51 1.08
C GLN A 111 15.81 -9.19 0.48
N LEU A 112 14.70 -8.46 0.40
CA LEU A 112 13.49 -8.98 -0.25
C LEU A 112 13.68 -9.12 -1.76
N ALA A 113 14.32 -8.16 -2.39
CA ALA A 113 14.62 -8.18 -3.82
C ALA A 113 15.53 -9.37 -4.18
N GLU A 114 16.62 -9.57 -3.43
CA GLU A 114 17.52 -10.71 -3.60
C GLU A 114 16.81 -12.06 -3.39
N ALA A 115 15.95 -12.15 -2.37
CA ALA A 115 15.18 -13.37 -2.14
C ALA A 115 14.24 -13.70 -3.32
N ILE A 116 13.63 -12.70 -3.94
CA ILE A 116 12.79 -12.90 -5.13
C ILE A 116 13.65 -13.32 -6.34
N GLU A 117 14.80 -12.67 -6.56
CA GLU A 117 15.73 -13.02 -7.63
C GLU A 117 16.21 -14.48 -7.51
N GLU A 118 16.52 -14.91 -6.28
CA GLU A 118 16.98 -16.27 -6.00
C GLU A 118 15.85 -17.32 -6.14
N MET A 119 14.68 -17.04 -5.56
CA MET A 119 13.57 -18.00 -5.52
C MET A 119 12.82 -18.09 -6.85
N GLN A 120 12.79 -17.02 -7.62
CA GLN A 120 11.99 -16.87 -8.84
C GLN A 120 12.78 -16.14 -9.93
N PRO A 121 13.77 -16.79 -10.55
CA PRO A 121 14.68 -16.16 -11.53
C PRO A 121 14.00 -15.72 -12.83
N GLY A 122 12.71 -15.99 -12.98
CA GLY A 122 11.89 -15.49 -14.10
C GLY A 122 11.37 -14.06 -13.92
N PHE A 123 11.48 -13.48 -12.72
CA PHE A 123 11.11 -12.09 -12.50
C PHE A 123 12.24 -11.13 -12.90
N LEU A 124 11.84 -9.99 -13.43
CA LEU A 124 12.70 -8.83 -13.62
C LEU A 124 12.53 -7.92 -12.40
N VAL A 125 13.54 -7.92 -11.54
CA VAL A 125 13.55 -7.13 -10.31
C VAL A 125 14.16 -5.77 -10.58
N ASN A 126 13.39 -4.71 -10.33
CA ASN A 126 13.85 -3.32 -10.37
C ASN A 126 14.09 -2.82 -8.95
N LYS A 127 15.19 -2.10 -8.74
CA LYS A 127 15.57 -1.55 -7.44
C LYS A 127 15.66 -0.03 -7.56
N VAL A 128 14.83 0.69 -6.81
CA VAL A 128 14.75 2.15 -6.79
C VAL A 128 15.01 2.62 -5.37
N TYR A 129 16.28 2.70 -5.00
CA TYR A 129 16.71 3.10 -3.66
C TYR A 129 17.16 4.56 -3.68
N PHE A 130 16.58 5.39 -2.83
CA PHE A 130 16.80 6.84 -2.86
C PHE A 130 18.26 7.23 -2.73
N ASP A 131 19.03 6.49 -1.92
CA ASP A 131 20.48 6.71 -1.74
C ASP A 131 21.31 6.57 -3.04
N ALA A 132 20.77 5.90 -4.06
CA ALA A 132 21.41 5.80 -5.38
C ALA A 132 21.14 7.01 -6.28
N TYR A 133 20.29 7.95 -5.86
CA TYR A 133 19.87 9.10 -6.63
C TYR A 133 20.34 10.40 -6.00
N LYS A 134 20.46 11.44 -6.82
CA LYS A 134 20.89 12.75 -6.34
C LYS A 134 19.72 13.49 -5.70
N ARG A 135 19.87 13.84 -4.44
CA ARG A 135 18.95 14.75 -3.75
C ARG A 135 19.09 16.17 -4.30
N SER A 136 18.00 16.81 -4.60
CA SER A 136 17.96 18.19 -5.08
C SER A 136 18.31 19.19 -3.96
N SER A 137 18.59 20.43 -4.34
CA SER A 137 18.80 21.52 -3.36
C SER A 137 17.56 21.86 -2.54
N LEU A 138 16.38 21.42 -2.99
CA LEU A 138 15.11 21.57 -2.27
C LEU A 138 14.80 20.35 -1.36
N GLY A 139 15.73 19.39 -1.26
CA GLY A 139 15.56 18.24 -0.42
C GLY A 139 14.66 17.14 -1.02
N THR A 140 14.39 17.15 -2.31
CA THR A 140 13.52 16.17 -3.01
C THR A 140 14.32 15.24 -3.92
N TYR A 141 13.71 14.16 -4.40
CA TYR A 141 14.30 13.19 -5.33
C TYR A 141 13.52 13.12 -6.65
N PRO A 142 13.64 14.14 -7.53
CA PRO A 142 12.88 14.16 -8.78
C PRO A 142 13.18 12.97 -9.71
N ASP A 143 14.41 12.46 -9.71
CA ASP A 143 14.77 11.31 -10.54
C ASP A 143 14.16 10.00 -10.01
N VAL A 144 14.00 9.85 -8.70
CA VAL A 144 13.26 8.72 -8.10
C VAL A 144 11.80 8.79 -8.49
N HIS A 145 11.16 9.95 -8.35
CA HIS A 145 9.79 10.16 -8.79
C HIS A 145 9.58 9.77 -10.26
N ASN A 146 10.44 10.27 -11.14
CA ASN A 146 10.38 9.98 -12.58
C ASN A 146 10.56 8.48 -12.87
N GLU A 147 11.45 7.80 -12.15
CA GLU A 147 11.68 6.37 -12.35
C GLU A 147 10.48 5.54 -11.88
N ILE A 148 9.87 5.88 -10.72
CA ILE A 148 8.63 5.23 -10.25
C ILE A 148 7.52 5.41 -11.31
N GLU A 149 7.31 6.62 -11.80
CA GLU A 149 6.28 6.88 -12.81
C GLU A 149 6.53 6.08 -14.10
N LYS A 150 7.76 6.04 -14.57
CA LYS A 150 8.18 5.28 -15.77
C LYS A 150 7.93 3.77 -15.57
N LEU A 151 8.30 3.22 -14.41
CA LEU A 151 8.10 1.81 -14.10
C LEU A 151 6.61 1.46 -14.04
N LEU A 152 5.79 2.27 -13.39
CA LEU A 152 4.33 2.08 -13.35
C LEU A 152 3.72 2.11 -14.76
N LYS A 153 4.14 3.05 -15.62
CA LYS A 153 3.68 3.13 -17.02
C LYS A 153 4.13 1.92 -17.85
N SER A 154 5.29 1.33 -17.56
CA SER A 154 5.76 0.13 -18.25
C SER A 154 5.02 -1.14 -17.83
N GLY A 155 4.34 -1.10 -16.70
CA GLY A 155 3.61 -2.19 -16.10
C GLY A 155 4.44 -3.01 -15.12
N GLN A 156 3.89 -3.20 -13.93
CA GLN A 156 4.47 -3.96 -12.84
C GLN A 156 3.45 -4.98 -12.32
N LEU A 157 3.91 -6.16 -11.94
CA LEU A 157 3.10 -7.11 -11.16
C LEU A 157 2.97 -6.63 -9.72
N LEU A 158 4.10 -6.19 -9.15
CA LEU A 158 4.19 -5.78 -7.76
C LEU A 158 5.11 -4.56 -7.65
N ILE A 159 4.72 -3.64 -6.78
CA ILE A 159 5.58 -2.56 -6.30
C ILE A 159 5.61 -2.62 -4.77
N ASN A 160 6.81 -2.74 -4.22
CA ASN A 160 7.05 -2.69 -2.78
C ASN A 160 7.68 -1.33 -2.43
N TYR A 161 7.21 -0.72 -1.38
CA TYR A 161 7.87 0.44 -0.76
C TYR A 161 8.20 0.13 0.70
N THR A 162 9.41 0.49 1.12
CA THR A 162 9.86 0.39 2.51
C THR A 162 10.47 1.72 2.92
N GLY A 163 9.87 2.40 3.89
CA GLY A 163 10.33 3.73 4.30
C GLY A 163 9.33 4.50 5.13
N HIS A 164 9.64 5.77 5.36
CA HIS A 164 8.73 6.70 6.01
C HIS A 164 7.52 7.04 5.13
N GLY A 165 6.43 7.48 5.74
CA GLY A 165 5.27 7.93 5.01
C GLY A 165 4.22 8.58 5.89
N SER A 166 3.18 9.01 5.24
CA SER A 166 2.03 9.68 5.85
C SER A 166 0.75 9.27 5.15
N THR A 167 -0.36 9.82 5.57
CA THR A 167 -1.66 9.62 4.90
C THR A 167 -1.69 10.12 3.45
N THR A 168 -0.72 10.92 3.02
CA THR A 168 -0.74 11.60 1.71
C THR A 168 0.47 11.34 0.82
N HIS A 169 1.56 10.77 1.34
CA HIS A 169 2.78 10.58 0.55
C HIS A 169 3.75 9.56 1.16
N TRP A 170 4.67 9.10 0.34
CA TRP A 170 5.86 8.33 0.71
C TRP A 170 7.03 9.27 0.97
N ALA A 171 7.79 8.96 2.00
CA ALA A 171 8.97 9.67 2.49
C ALA A 171 8.70 11.11 2.91
N ASP A 172 9.57 11.66 3.73
CA ASP A 172 9.53 13.08 4.13
C ASP A 172 9.74 14.01 2.91
N GLU A 173 10.44 13.52 1.89
CA GLU A 173 10.70 14.17 0.61
C GLU A 173 9.49 14.20 -0.34
N SER A 174 8.38 13.59 0.07
CA SER A 174 7.12 13.52 -0.72
C SER A 174 7.34 12.95 -2.12
N VAL A 175 8.10 11.87 -2.22
CA VAL A 175 8.54 11.29 -3.50
C VAL A 175 7.37 10.75 -4.33
N TRP A 176 6.36 10.16 -3.69
CA TRP A 176 5.14 9.71 -4.34
C TRP A 176 3.93 10.14 -3.52
N THR A 177 3.11 10.99 -4.11
CA THR A 177 2.03 11.67 -3.39
C THR A 177 0.64 11.18 -3.80
N GLN A 178 -0.36 11.49 -2.98
CA GLN A 178 -1.77 11.29 -3.30
C GLN A 178 -2.16 11.98 -4.63
N THR A 179 -1.57 13.15 -4.91
CA THR A 179 -1.76 13.86 -6.18
C THR A 179 -1.22 13.06 -7.35
N ASP A 180 -0.05 12.44 -7.22
CA ASP A 180 0.54 11.59 -8.25
C ASP A 180 -0.34 10.37 -8.51
N ILE A 181 -0.83 9.71 -7.46
CA ILE A 181 -1.75 8.57 -7.55
C ILE A 181 -3.01 8.98 -8.34
N ASN A 182 -3.62 10.10 -7.97
CA ASN A 182 -4.88 10.55 -8.56
C ASN A 182 -4.74 11.03 -10.01
N ASN A 183 -3.58 11.57 -10.37
CA ASN A 183 -3.27 12.04 -11.73
C ASN A 183 -2.62 10.96 -12.61
N SER A 184 -2.27 9.81 -12.05
CA SER A 184 -1.66 8.71 -12.78
C SER A 184 -2.62 8.13 -13.82
N SER A 185 -2.06 7.69 -14.94
CA SER A 185 -2.78 6.93 -15.95
C SER A 185 -1.89 5.84 -16.51
N TYR A 186 -2.17 4.60 -16.16
CA TYR A 186 -1.49 3.41 -16.70
C TYR A 186 -2.42 2.20 -16.62
N LYS A 187 -2.21 1.27 -17.52
CA LYS A 187 -3.14 0.17 -17.81
C LYS A 187 -2.95 -1.03 -16.88
N HIS A 188 -1.70 -1.35 -16.58
CA HIS A 188 -1.34 -2.56 -15.85
C HIS A 188 -1.27 -2.27 -14.36
N LEU A 189 -2.23 -2.81 -13.61
CA LEU A 189 -2.43 -2.50 -12.20
C LEU A 189 -1.56 -3.41 -11.32
N PRO A 190 -0.56 -2.89 -10.62
CA PRO A 190 0.25 -3.68 -9.70
C PRO A 190 -0.50 -4.02 -8.42
N VAL A 191 0.00 -5.02 -7.72
CA VAL A 191 -0.19 -5.18 -6.28
C VAL A 191 0.81 -4.25 -5.59
N TRP A 192 0.32 -3.44 -4.66
CA TRP A 192 1.16 -2.59 -3.83
C TRP A 192 1.40 -3.25 -2.48
N VAL A 193 2.64 -3.16 -2.00
CA VAL A 193 3.03 -3.57 -0.65
C VAL A 193 3.80 -2.42 -0.03
N THR A 194 3.25 -1.80 1.02
CA THR A 194 3.84 -0.60 1.60
C THR A 194 4.14 -0.81 3.08
N ALA A 195 5.40 -1.00 3.39
CA ALA A 195 5.90 -1.03 4.77
C ALA A 195 6.22 0.41 5.20
N THR A 196 5.19 1.15 5.58
CA THR A 196 5.26 2.56 5.95
C THR A 196 4.15 2.95 6.92
N CYS A 197 4.26 4.13 7.53
CA CYS A 197 3.27 4.63 8.49
C CYS A 197 2.06 5.27 7.77
N ASP A 198 0.86 5.07 8.34
CA ASP A 198 -0.38 5.82 8.06
C ASP A 198 -0.82 5.95 6.59
N PHE A 199 -0.19 5.26 5.65
CA PHE A 199 -0.48 5.41 4.22
C PHE A 199 -1.93 5.04 3.86
N THR A 200 -2.53 4.12 4.64
CA THR A 200 -3.95 3.78 4.52
C THR A 200 -4.66 3.95 5.86
N ARG A 201 -5.57 4.92 5.92
CA ARG A 201 -6.39 5.20 7.08
C ARG A 201 -7.87 5.23 6.70
N PHE A 202 -8.43 4.05 6.46
CA PHE A 202 -9.84 3.92 6.06
C PHE A 202 -10.85 4.30 7.16
N ASP A 203 -10.40 4.48 8.39
CA ASP A 203 -11.19 4.94 9.53
C ASP A 203 -11.22 6.47 9.68
N ASP A 204 -10.44 7.21 8.88
CA ASP A 204 -10.46 8.66 8.83
C ASP A 204 -11.63 9.19 7.96
N LEU A 205 -12.00 10.46 8.18
CA LEU A 205 -12.99 11.17 7.36
C LEU A 205 -12.43 11.49 5.96
N ASN A 206 -11.14 11.77 5.88
CA ASN A 206 -10.44 12.04 4.63
C ASN A 206 -9.98 10.74 3.99
N THR A 207 -10.01 10.69 2.67
CA THR A 207 -9.43 9.57 1.92
C THR A 207 -7.91 9.67 1.97
N SER A 208 -7.25 8.61 2.38
CA SER A 208 -5.79 8.51 2.38
C SER A 208 -5.23 8.11 1.01
N ALA A 209 -3.93 8.34 0.79
CA ALA A 209 -3.26 7.99 -0.45
C ALA A 209 -3.35 6.49 -0.77
N GLY A 210 -3.24 5.62 0.24
CA GLY A 210 -3.40 4.19 0.05
C GLY A 210 -4.82 3.78 -0.33
N GLU A 211 -5.85 4.44 0.19
CA GLU A 211 -7.22 4.23 -0.30
C GLU A 211 -7.33 4.62 -1.78
N ASP A 212 -6.74 5.77 -2.18
CA ASP A 212 -6.75 6.24 -3.57
C ASP A 212 -5.99 5.31 -4.52
N VAL A 213 -4.95 4.60 -4.06
CA VAL A 213 -4.30 3.54 -4.85
C VAL A 213 -5.33 2.52 -5.32
N PHE A 214 -6.24 2.10 -4.45
CA PHE A 214 -7.29 1.15 -4.82
C PHE A 214 -8.46 1.81 -5.53
N LEU A 215 -8.92 2.97 -5.06
CA LEU A 215 -10.13 3.66 -5.55
C LEU A 215 -9.95 4.31 -6.93
N ASN A 216 -8.72 4.55 -7.39
CA ASN A 216 -8.50 5.05 -8.73
C ASN A 216 -8.98 4.03 -9.77
N LYS A 217 -9.99 4.40 -10.57
CA LYS A 217 -10.64 3.51 -11.54
C LYS A 217 -9.79 3.16 -12.74
N SER A 218 -8.81 3.99 -13.10
CA SER A 218 -8.03 3.91 -14.34
C SER A 218 -6.56 3.62 -14.14
N SER A 219 -6.10 3.62 -12.90
CA SER A 219 -4.71 3.38 -12.50
C SER A 219 -4.63 2.94 -11.03
N GLY A 220 -3.56 3.26 -10.32
CA GLY A 220 -3.37 2.87 -8.94
C GLY A 220 -2.94 1.42 -8.79
N GLY A 221 -3.67 0.62 -8.04
CA GLY A 221 -3.38 -0.79 -7.83
C GLY A 221 -4.62 -1.66 -7.85
N ILE A 222 -4.41 -2.95 -8.01
CA ILE A 222 -5.50 -3.94 -7.90
C ILE A 222 -5.70 -4.38 -6.44
N ALA A 223 -4.65 -4.32 -5.67
CA ALA A 223 -4.66 -4.60 -4.24
C ALA A 223 -3.55 -3.79 -3.56
N LEU A 224 -3.69 -3.57 -2.27
CA LEU A 224 -2.70 -2.93 -1.41
C LEU A 224 -2.59 -3.68 -0.09
N PHE A 225 -1.37 -4.02 0.28
CA PHE A 225 -0.97 -4.45 1.62
C PHE A 225 -0.20 -3.28 2.27
N THR A 226 -0.64 -2.84 3.44
CA THR A 226 -0.08 -1.68 4.14
C THR A 226 -0.21 -1.84 5.65
#